data_684b99902e49d1c23e87b8f7aeac21ac
#
_entry.id   684b99902e49d1c23e87b8f7aeac21ac
#
_cell.length_a   1.000
_cell.length_b   1.000
_cell.length_c   1.000
_cell.angle_alpha   90.00
_cell.angle_beta   90.00
_cell.angle_gamma   90.00
#
_symmetry.space_group_name_H-M   'P 1'
#
loop_
_entity.id
_entity.type
_entity.pdbx_description
1 polymer ?
#
loop_
_entity_poly.entity_id
_entity_poly.type
_entity_poly.pdbx_seq_one_letter_code
_entity_poly.pdbx_strand_id
1 'polypeptide(L)'
;SEEDFIKKFKIINSLVPISIALFANSSIVEKKNSGYMSYRSNVWQETSRGGLPEAFFDNMNFEKYADFSINFPLLFIQNNKEYLSGKNYTFLDFMNGKISEVGNRLPTEDDLTTHLSTIFTENRLKKYIELRSMDTCGWDCLCSGPAFNTGILYGNLDEAYELVSKWDK
;
A
#
# COMPACT_ATOMS: atom_id res chain seq x y z
N SER A 1 -11.90 7.56 -13.05
CA SER A 1 -13.04 8.04 -12.23
C SER A 1 -13.00 7.41 -10.84
N GLU A 2 -13.75 7.96 -9.90
CA GLU A 2 -13.88 7.37 -8.55
C GLU A 2 -14.56 6.00 -8.59
N GLU A 3 -15.58 5.81 -9.43
CA GLU A 3 -16.23 4.52 -9.62
C GLU A 3 -15.24 3.44 -10.08
N ASP A 4 -14.40 3.74 -11.04
CA ASP A 4 -13.34 2.85 -11.52
C ASP A 4 -12.33 2.53 -10.41
N PHE A 5 -11.97 3.54 -9.60
CA PHE A 5 -11.12 3.35 -8.42
C PHE A 5 -11.74 2.39 -7.40
N ILE A 6 -13.01 2.59 -7.03
CA ILE A 6 -13.71 1.76 -6.05
C ILE A 6 -13.70 0.28 -6.49
N LYS A 7 -14.06 0.00 -7.73
CA LYS A 7 -14.07 -1.37 -8.27
C LYS A 7 -12.68 -1.98 -8.26
N LYS A 8 -11.70 -1.30 -8.85
CA LYS A 8 -10.32 -1.79 -8.94
C LYS A 8 -9.70 -1.98 -7.58
N PHE A 9 -9.88 -1.02 -6.67
CA PHE A 9 -9.29 -1.08 -5.35
C PHE A 9 -9.85 -2.24 -4.51
N LYS A 10 -11.15 -2.49 -4.59
CA LYS A 10 -11.77 -3.65 -3.96
C LYS A 10 -11.22 -4.96 -4.50
N ILE A 11 -11.15 -5.11 -5.83
CA ILE A 11 -10.65 -6.32 -6.48
C ILE A 11 -9.21 -6.61 -6.03
N ILE A 12 -8.31 -5.64 -6.18
CA ILE A 12 -6.89 -5.87 -5.89
C ILE A 12 -6.64 -6.17 -4.41
N ASN A 13 -7.39 -5.56 -3.48
CA ASN A 13 -7.25 -5.85 -2.06
C ASN A 13 -7.78 -7.26 -1.73
N SER A 14 -8.90 -7.67 -2.33
CA SER A 14 -9.42 -9.03 -2.18
C SER A 14 -8.48 -10.09 -2.75
N LEU A 15 -7.73 -9.75 -3.79
CA LEU A 15 -6.78 -10.65 -4.45
C LEU A 15 -5.37 -10.67 -3.82
N VAL A 16 -5.09 -9.85 -2.81
CA VAL A 16 -3.75 -9.82 -2.17
C VAL A 16 -3.27 -11.21 -1.74
N PRO A 17 -4.02 -12.02 -1.00
CA PRO A 17 -3.56 -13.34 -0.58
C PRO A 17 -3.24 -14.26 -1.77
N ILE A 18 -4.07 -14.21 -2.81
CA ILE A 18 -3.89 -14.99 -4.04
C ILE A 18 -2.64 -14.51 -4.79
N SER A 19 -2.47 -13.20 -4.90
CA SER A 19 -1.30 -12.59 -5.54
C SER A 19 0.00 -12.96 -4.83
N ILE A 20 0.02 -12.91 -3.51
CA ILE A 20 1.18 -13.33 -2.72
C ILE A 20 1.48 -14.81 -2.96
N ALA A 21 0.47 -15.68 -2.93
CA ALA A 21 0.65 -17.13 -3.11
C ALA A 21 1.14 -17.48 -4.52
N LEU A 22 0.56 -16.88 -5.57
CA LEU A 22 0.93 -17.16 -6.96
C LEU A 22 2.32 -16.65 -7.34
N PHE A 23 2.72 -15.51 -6.79
CA PHE A 23 3.97 -14.82 -7.15
C PHE A 23 5.03 -14.88 -6.04
N ALA A 24 4.88 -15.77 -5.07
CA ALA A 24 5.87 -15.99 -4.01
C ALA A 24 7.20 -16.46 -4.61
N ASN A 25 8.28 -15.69 -4.41
CA ASN A 25 9.60 -15.99 -4.97
C ASN A 25 10.76 -15.45 -4.12
N SER A 26 10.57 -15.35 -2.81
CA SER A 26 11.61 -14.82 -1.90
C SER A 26 11.88 -15.74 -0.71
N SER A 27 11.94 -17.06 -0.96
CA SER A 27 12.14 -18.05 0.10
C SER A 27 13.58 -18.12 0.64
N ILE A 28 14.56 -17.64 -0.13
CA ILE A 28 15.99 -17.70 0.25
C ILE A 28 16.45 -16.32 0.74
N VAL A 29 16.94 -16.26 1.97
CA VAL A 29 17.52 -15.06 2.58
C VAL A 29 18.92 -15.38 3.07
N GLU A 30 19.91 -14.58 2.71
CA GLU A 30 21.32 -14.80 3.07
C GLU A 30 21.82 -16.24 2.78
N LYS A 31 21.41 -16.78 1.65
CA LYS A 31 21.72 -18.15 1.19
C LYS A 31 21.10 -19.27 2.03
N LYS A 32 20.14 -18.99 2.88
CA LYS A 32 19.42 -19.94 3.71
C LYS A 32 17.93 -19.93 3.40
N ASN A 33 17.27 -21.07 3.57
CA ASN A 33 15.81 -21.14 3.50
C ASN A 33 15.22 -20.41 4.70
N SER A 34 14.37 -19.43 4.43
CA SER A 34 13.71 -18.59 5.44
C SER A 34 12.50 -19.28 6.12
N GLY A 35 12.01 -20.38 5.55
CA GLY A 35 10.75 -21.01 5.97
C GLY A 35 9.48 -20.38 5.37
N TYR A 36 9.61 -19.31 4.60
CA TYR A 36 8.52 -18.64 3.91
C TYR A 36 8.66 -18.77 2.40
N MET A 37 7.55 -18.92 1.67
CA MET A 37 7.57 -18.84 0.21
C MET A 37 7.77 -17.39 -0.27
N SER A 38 7.11 -16.43 0.38
CA SER A 38 7.36 -15.00 0.24
C SER A 38 7.89 -14.41 1.54
N TYR A 39 9.20 -14.36 1.70
CA TYR A 39 9.84 -13.69 2.84
C TYR A 39 9.60 -12.19 2.82
N ARG A 40 9.48 -11.60 1.63
CA ARG A 40 9.11 -10.20 1.46
C ARG A 40 7.79 -9.87 2.16
N SER A 41 6.75 -10.70 1.99
CA SER A 41 5.47 -10.50 2.69
C SER A 41 5.62 -10.59 4.20
N ASN A 42 6.42 -11.52 4.71
CA ASN A 42 6.70 -11.62 6.13
C ASN A 42 7.36 -10.34 6.69
N VAL A 43 8.33 -9.78 5.97
CA VAL A 43 8.99 -8.51 6.36
C VAL A 43 7.98 -7.38 6.48
N TRP A 44 7.02 -7.27 5.55
CA TRP A 44 6.00 -6.23 5.63
C TRP A 44 5.00 -6.43 6.77
N GLN A 45 4.68 -7.66 7.14
CA GLN A 45 3.84 -7.96 8.30
C GLN A 45 4.52 -7.58 9.63
N GLU A 46 5.82 -7.74 9.71
CA GLU A 46 6.61 -7.33 10.89
C GLU A 46 6.72 -5.79 11.02
N THR A 47 6.38 -5.05 9.98
CA THR A 47 6.36 -3.59 10.04
C THR A 47 4.95 -3.10 10.39
N SER A 48 4.84 -2.16 11.33
CA SER A 48 3.55 -1.53 11.66
C SER A 48 2.98 -0.65 10.53
N ARG A 49 3.60 -0.65 9.37
CA ARG A 49 3.28 0.22 8.22
C ARG A 49 2.89 -0.54 6.96
N GLY A 50 3.06 -1.86 6.98
CA GLY A 50 2.73 -2.74 5.87
C GLY A 50 1.35 -3.40 6.03
N GLY A 51 1.07 -4.31 5.12
CA GLY A 51 -0.10 -5.18 5.18
C GLY A 51 -1.34 -4.63 4.48
N LEU A 52 -2.46 -5.23 4.82
CA LEU A 52 -3.76 -4.97 4.21
C LEU A 52 -4.73 -4.42 5.28
N PRO A 53 -4.91 -3.10 5.37
CA PRO A 53 -5.79 -2.50 6.36
C PRO A 53 -7.24 -2.95 6.20
N GLU A 54 -7.92 -3.25 7.29
CA GLU A 54 -9.34 -3.64 7.30
C GLU A 54 -10.23 -2.57 6.64
N ALA A 55 -9.91 -1.30 6.85
CA ALA A 55 -10.60 -0.18 6.22
C ALA A 55 -10.65 -0.24 4.68
N PHE A 56 -9.73 -0.99 4.04
CA PHE A 56 -9.71 -1.12 2.58
C PHE A 56 -10.83 -1.99 2.02
N PHE A 57 -11.52 -2.74 2.87
CA PHE A 57 -12.67 -3.56 2.49
C PHE A 57 -14.02 -2.84 2.64
N ASP A 58 -14.06 -1.68 3.28
CA ASP A 58 -15.29 -0.93 3.59
C ASP A 58 -15.64 0.12 2.53
N ASN A 59 -15.85 -0.31 1.29
CA ASN A 59 -16.22 0.58 0.17
C ASN A 59 -15.34 1.84 0.10
N MET A 60 -14.04 1.61 -0.02
CA MET A 60 -13.03 2.67 -0.11
C MET A 60 -13.33 3.59 -1.29
N ASN A 61 -13.38 4.88 -1.04
CA ASN A 61 -13.49 5.94 -2.04
C ASN A 61 -12.35 6.95 -1.85
N PHE A 62 -12.29 8.00 -2.65
CA PHE A 62 -11.20 8.98 -2.56
C PHE A 62 -11.18 9.72 -1.22
N GLU A 63 -12.33 10.08 -0.69
CA GLU A 63 -12.45 10.77 0.61
C GLU A 63 -11.96 9.87 1.75
N LYS A 64 -12.45 8.63 1.82
CA LYS A 64 -12.00 7.66 2.82
C LYS A 64 -10.51 7.35 2.73
N TYR A 65 -9.96 7.28 1.49
CA TYR A 65 -8.53 7.07 1.32
C TYR A 65 -7.71 8.29 1.77
N ALA A 66 -8.20 9.50 1.52
CA ALA A 66 -7.58 10.71 2.02
C ALA A 66 -7.59 10.73 3.56
N ASP A 67 -8.75 10.46 4.19
CA ASP A 67 -8.88 10.35 5.64
C ASP A 67 -7.96 9.27 6.23
N PHE A 68 -7.90 8.10 5.62
CA PHE A 68 -6.96 7.05 6.01
C PHE A 68 -5.53 7.57 5.95
N SER A 69 -5.16 8.24 4.86
CA SER A 69 -3.80 8.69 4.62
C SER A 69 -3.35 9.78 5.60
N ILE A 70 -4.20 10.78 5.87
CA ILE A 70 -3.84 11.87 6.81
C ILE A 70 -3.79 11.40 8.26
N ASN A 71 -4.57 10.37 8.62
CA ASN A 71 -4.54 9.76 9.95
C ASN A 71 -3.45 8.68 10.08
N PHE A 72 -2.78 8.31 8.99
CA PHE A 72 -1.70 7.34 9.06
C PHE A 72 -0.47 7.93 9.76
N PRO A 73 0.23 7.16 10.63
CA PRO A 73 1.40 7.65 11.33
C PRO A 73 2.51 8.12 10.38
N LEU A 74 3.18 9.19 10.71
CA LEU A 74 4.36 9.65 9.99
C LEU A 74 5.52 8.66 10.18
N LEU A 75 6.32 8.41 9.15
CA LEU A 75 7.56 7.66 9.28
C LEU A 75 8.68 8.60 9.73
N PHE A 76 8.84 9.68 9.00
CA PHE A 76 9.81 10.75 9.30
C PHE A 76 9.29 12.08 8.75
N ILE A 77 9.91 13.16 9.22
CA ILE A 77 9.68 14.52 8.74
C ILE A 77 11.03 15.04 8.28
N GLN A 78 11.09 15.54 7.07
CA GLN A 78 12.29 16.21 6.59
C GLN A 78 12.29 17.66 7.10
N ASN A 79 13.31 18.02 7.87
CA ASN A 79 13.51 19.36 8.36
C ASN A 79 14.90 19.85 7.91
N ASN A 80 14.95 20.71 6.90
CA ASN A 80 16.18 21.11 6.22
C ASN A 80 16.92 19.90 5.63
N LYS A 81 18.07 19.52 6.18
CA LYS A 81 18.88 18.36 5.75
C LYS A 81 18.80 17.16 6.69
N GLU A 82 17.95 17.24 7.71
CA GLU A 82 17.81 16.22 8.73
C GLU A 82 16.48 15.49 8.60
N TYR A 83 16.46 14.23 8.99
CA TYR A 83 15.25 13.42 9.11
C TYR A 83 14.91 13.23 10.58
N LEU A 84 13.77 13.74 11.00
CA LEU A 84 13.23 13.57 12.34
C LEU A 84 12.23 12.41 12.36
N SER A 85 12.22 11.63 13.42
CA SER A 85 11.24 10.55 13.58
C SER A 85 9.82 11.10 13.69
N GLY A 86 8.92 10.62 12.83
CA GLY A 86 7.50 10.97 12.87
C GLY A 86 6.64 10.05 13.74
N LYS A 87 7.23 9.03 14.38
CA LYS A 87 6.54 7.89 14.99
C LYS A 87 5.36 8.22 15.91
N ASN A 88 5.39 9.38 16.59
CA ASN A 88 4.37 9.77 17.56
C ASN A 88 3.28 10.68 16.97
N TYR A 89 3.36 10.98 15.69
CA TYR A 89 2.48 11.93 15.02
C TYR A 89 1.82 11.33 13.79
N THR A 90 0.63 11.81 13.48
CA THR A 90 -0.02 11.60 12.19
C THR A 90 0.26 12.77 11.24
N PHE A 91 -0.05 12.60 9.95
CA PHE A 91 0.02 13.73 9.02
C PHE A 91 -1.00 14.83 9.40
N LEU A 92 -2.15 14.44 9.98
CA LEU A 92 -3.14 15.38 10.50
C LEU A 92 -2.57 16.23 11.64
N ASP A 93 -1.76 15.66 12.54
CA ASP A 93 -1.08 16.44 13.58
C ASP A 93 -0.11 17.45 12.98
N PHE A 94 0.58 17.07 11.90
CA PHE A 94 1.44 17.97 11.16
C PHE A 94 0.65 19.14 10.52
N MET A 95 -0.49 18.83 9.90
CA MET A 95 -1.39 19.84 9.33
C MET A 95 -1.93 20.82 10.39
N ASN A 96 -2.07 20.37 11.63
CA ASN A 96 -2.51 21.19 12.76
C ASN A 96 -1.37 21.91 13.50
N GLY A 97 -0.13 21.84 13.01
CA GLY A 97 1.02 22.52 13.61
C GLY A 97 1.39 21.99 15.00
N LYS A 98 1.11 20.72 15.30
CA LYS A 98 1.33 20.14 16.63
C LYS A 98 2.75 19.59 16.84
N ILE A 99 3.62 19.66 15.83
CA ILE A 99 4.96 19.06 15.88
C ILE A 99 5.99 20.10 16.28
N SER A 100 6.31 20.13 17.55
CA SER A 100 7.26 21.12 18.14
C SER A 100 8.68 20.97 17.61
N GLU A 101 9.10 19.75 17.26
CA GLU A 101 10.43 19.41 16.75
C GLU A 101 10.76 20.09 15.42
N VAL A 102 9.73 20.52 14.68
CA VAL A 102 9.89 21.30 13.45
C VAL A 102 9.43 22.76 13.62
N GLY A 103 9.38 23.26 14.86
CA GLY A 103 8.94 24.61 15.17
C GLY A 103 7.47 24.88 14.87
N ASN A 104 6.63 23.85 14.95
CA ASN A 104 5.18 23.89 14.66
C ASN A 104 4.86 24.42 13.24
N ARG A 105 5.80 24.29 12.29
CA ARG A 105 5.50 24.63 10.89
C ARG A 105 4.40 23.75 10.32
N LEU A 106 3.69 24.24 9.33
CA LEU A 106 2.74 23.45 8.55
C LEU A 106 3.45 22.63 7.48
N PRO A 107 2.86 21.50 7.03
CA PRO A 107 3.43 20.69 5.95
C PRO A 107 3.37 21.43 4.61
N THR A 108 4.30 21.08 3.74
CA THR A 108 4.33 21.43 2.32
C THR A 108 3.75 20.31 1.45
N GLU A 109 3.60 20.55 0.15
CA GLU A 109 3.24 19.50 -0.83
C GLU A 109 4.30 18.40 -0.90
N ASP A 110 5.58 18.73 -0.71
CA ASP A 110 6.67 17.75 -0.68
C ASP A 110 6.57 16.87 0.57
N ASP A 111 6.20 17.42 1.72
CA ASP A 111 5.93 16.64 2.93
C ASP A 111 4.78 15.65 2.71
N LEU A 112 3.69 16.07 2.05
CA LEU A 112 2.57 15.19 1.72
C LEU A 112 2.99 14.09 0.75
N THR A 113 3.71 14.42 -0.31
CA THR A 113 4.22 13.46 -1.30
C THR A 113 5.12 12.42 -0.64
N THR A 114 6.00 12.87 0.24
CA THR A 114 6.88 12.01 1.03
C THR A 114 6.06 11.11 1.95
N HIS A 115 5.10 11.66 2.68
CA HIS A 115 4.23 10.89 3.56
C HIS A 115 3.47 9.79 2.80
N LEU A 116 2.80 10.13 1.71
CA LEU A 116 2.09 9.16 0.87
C LEU A 116 3.02 8.07 0.33
N SER A 117 4.29 8.39 0.10
CA SER A 117 5.30 7.43 -0.34
C SER A 117 5.75 6.47 0.77
N THR A 118 5.52 6.80 2.03
CA THR A 118 5.89 5.99 3.20
C THR A 118 4.74 5.17 3.80
N ILE A 119 3.56 5.18 3.20
CA ILE A 119 2.46 4.27 3.51
C ILE A 119 2.73 2.96 2.77
N PHE A 120 3.13 1.91 3.47
CA PHE A 120 3.62 0.66 2.87
C PHE A 120 2.56 -0.45 2.79
N THR A 121 1.30 -0.09 2.65
CA THR A 121 0.21 -1.05 2.41
C THR A 121 0.42 -1.85 1.12
N GLU A 122 -0.22 -3.03 1.02
CA GLU A 122 -0.09 -3.93 -0.15
C GLU A 122 -0.54 -3.25 -1.45
N ASN A 123 -1.53 -2.37 -1.37
CA ASN A 123 -1.94 -1.52 -2.47
C ASN A 123 -1.98 -0.06 -1.99
N ARG A 124 -1.60 0.86 -2.84
CA ARG A 124 -1.47 2.26 -2.50
C ARG A 124 -2.02 3.16 -3.61
N LEU A 125 -2.84 4.14 -3.24
CA LEU A 125 -3.30 5.16 -4.16
C LEU A 125 -2.32 6.34 -4.17
N LYS A 126 -1.89 6.68 -5.37
CA LYS A 126 -1.17 7.90 -5.73
C LYS A 126 -1.92 8.61 -6.87
N LYS A 127 -1.23 9.11 -7.88
CA LYS A 127 -1.84 9.49 -9.18
C LYS A 127 -2.31 8.25 -9.97
N TYR A 128 -1.98 7.08 -9.49
CA TYR A 128 -2.32 5.75 -9.98
C TYR A 128 -2.44 4.78 -8.79
N ILE A 129 -3.02 3.62 -9.02
CA ILE A 129 -3.00 2.55 -8.01
C ILE A 129 -1.68 1.79 -8.15
N GLU A 130 -0.90 1.74 -7.10
CA GLU A 130 0.35 0.99 -7.01
C GLU A 130 0.09 -0.36 -6.36
N LEU A 131 0.37 -1.43 -7.09
CA LEU A 131 0.25 -2.81 -6.65
C LEU A 131 1.60 -3.29 -6.11
N ARG A 132 1.63 -3.81 -4.89
CA ARG A 132 2.87 -4.08 -4.14
C ARG A 132 2.96 -5.50 -3.58
N SER A 133 1.90 -6.31 -3.69
CA SER A 133 1.78 -7.62 -3.03
C SER A 133 2.66 -8.72 -3.61
N MET A 134 3.13 -8.58 -4.85
CA MET A 134 3.88 -9.62 -5.55
C MET A 134 5.37 -9.55 -5.30
N ASP A 135 6.03 -10.71 -5.20
CA ASP A 135 7.48 -10.79 -5.30
C ASP A 135 7.92 -10.57 -6.74
N THR A 136 9.17 -10.14 -6.91
CA THR A 136 9.78 -10.13 -8.24
C THR A 136 10.28 -11.53 -8.62
N CYS A 137 10.32 -11.82 -9.90
CA CYS A 137 10.83 -13.09 -10.42
C CYS A 137 11.96 -12.87 -11.44
N GLY A 138 12.51 -13.95 -11.97
CA GLY A 138 13.52 -13.90 -13.02
C GLY A 138 12.98 -13.28 -14.31
N TRP A 139 13.87 -13.01 -15.25
CA TRP A 139 13.55 -12.33 -16.52
C TRP A 139 12.40 -12.99 -17.29
N ASP A 140 12.35 -14.32 -17.25
CA ASP A 140 11.36 -15.13 -18.00
C ASP A 140 9.91 -14.93 -17.50
N CYS A 141 9.71 -14.48 -16.29
CA CYS A 141 8.40 -14.28 -15.68
C CYS A 141 8.12 -12.82 -15.25
N LEU A 142 9.01 -11.89 -15.57
CA LEU A 142 8.90 -10.49 -15.14
C LEU A 142 7.56 -9.84 -15.52
N CYS A 143 7.00 -10.19 -16.67
CA CYS A 143 5.73 -9.66 -17.16
C CYS A 143 4.47 -10.38 -16.60
N SER A 144 4.62 -11.49 -15.88
CA SER A 144 3.47 -12.29 -15.42
C SER A 144 2.58 -11.54 -14.43
N GLY A 145 3.17 -10.84 -13.46
CA GLY A 145 2.43 -10.02 -12.50
C GLY A 145 1.65 -8.88 -13.17
N PRO A 146 2.28 -8.04 -13.99
CA PRO A 146 1.58 -7.06 -14.81
C PRO A 146 0.48 -7.64 -15.69
N ALA A 147 0.72 -8.77 -16.36
CA ALA A 147 -0.26 -9.43 -17.22
C ALA A 147 -1.47 -9.93 -16.42
N PHE A 148 -1.25 -10.55 -15.26
CA PHE A 148 -2.31 -11.01 -14.35
C PHE A 148 -3.21 -9.84 -13.94
N ASN A 149 -2.62 -8.77 -13.43
CA ASN A 149 -3.41 -7.61 -12.97
C ASN A 149 -4.11 -6.90 -14.13
N THR A 150 -3.45 -6.74 -15.27
CA THR A 150 -4.04 -6.09 -16.45
C THR A 150 -5.23 -6.91 -16.98
N GLY A 151 -5.10 -8.23 -17.06
CA GLY A 151 -6.17 -9.10 -17.49
C GLY A 151 -7.43 -8.97 -16.64
N ILE A 152 -7.28 -8.89 -15.34
CA ILE A 152 -8.41 -8.73 -14.40
C ILE A 152 -8.98 -7.31 -14.42
N LEU A 153 -8.12 -6.29 -14.28
CA LEU A 153 -8.55 -4.91 -14.05
C LEU A 153 -8.99 -4.17 -15.33
N TYR A 154 -8.65 -4.67 -16.51
CA TYR A 154 -8.98 -4.06 -17.80
C TYR A 154 -9.68 -5.02 -18.78
N GLY A 155 -9.58 -6.34 -18.56
CA GLY A 155 -10.27 -7.33 -19.36
C GLY A 155 -11.66 -7.67 -18.84
N ASN A 156 -11.81 -7.92 -17.53
CA ASN A 156 -13.03 -8.44 -16.91
C ASN A 156 -13.37 -7.70 -15.59
N LEU A 157 -13.29 -6.37 -15.58
CA LEU A 157 -13.44 -5.58 -14.35
C LEU A 157 -14.77 -5.83 -13.61
N ASP A 158 -15.90 -5.78 -14.33
CA ASP A 158 -17.23 -5.89 -13.70
C ASP A 158 -17.49 -7.31 -13.18
N GLU A 159 -17.11 -8.34 -13.94
CA GLU A 159 -17.23 -9.72 -13.53
C GLU A 159 -16.35 -10.01 -12.29
N ALA A 160 -15.13 -9.52 -12.30
CA ALA A 160 -14.22 -9.65 -11.15
C ALA A 160 -14.77 -8.93 -9.92
N TYR A 161 -15.33 -7.73 -10.09
CA TYR A 161 -15.93 -6.97 -9.01
C TYR A 161 -17.16 -7.68 -8.40
N GLU A 162 -18.04 -8.25 -9.24
CA GLU A 162 -19.19 -9.03 -8.79
C GLU A 162 -18.75 -10.28 -8.02
N LEU A 163 -17.70 -10.96 -8.50
CA LEU A 163 -17.16 -12.15 -7.85
C LEU A 163 -16.63 -11.84 -6.46
N VAL A 164 -15.70 -10.88 -6.34
CA VAL A 164 -15.10 -10.55 -5.04
C VAL A 164 -16.09 -9.91 -4.07
N SER A 165 -17.16 -9.32 -4.59
CA SER A 165 -18.22 -8.73 -3.75
C SER A 165 -19.08 -9.79 -3.05
N LYS A 166 -19.01 -11.05 -3.47
CA LYS A 166 -19.69 -12.18 -2.85
C LYS A 166 -18.80 -12.91 -1.82
N TRP A 167 -17.53 -12.57 -1.74
CA TRP A 167 -16.63 -13.19 -0.76
C TRP A 167 -16.91 -12.65 0.64
N ASP A 168 -16.95 -13.57 1.60
CA ASP A 168 -17.00 -13.18 3.02
C ASP A 168 -15.68 -12.48 3.40
N LYS A 169 -15.79 -11.53 4.34
CA LYS A 169 -14.66 -10.75 4.84
C LYS A 169 -13.82 -11.54 5.84
#